data_650abe1f649c8f8ac5caf993dafaee09
#
_entry.id   650abe1f649c8f8ac5caf993dafaee09
#
_cell.length_a   1.000
_cell.length_b   1.000
_cell.length_c   1.000
_cell.angle_alpha   90.00
_cell.angle_beta   90.00
_cell.angle_gamma   90.00
#
_symmetry.space_group_name_H-M   'P 1'
#
loop_
_entity.id
_entity.type
_entity.pdbx_description
1 polymer ?
#
loop_
_entity_poly.entity_id
_entity_poly.type
_entity_poly.pdbx_seq_one_letter_code
_entity_poly.pdbx_strand_id
1 'polypeptide(L)'
;MDGERELPAGWAWAKLGDIADTALGKMLDKKQSTGLHPTPYLRNVNVQWGRIDSTDLSTMDIEPEEKGRFTVSMGDLIVCEGGEIGRCAIWNVPEPIAYQKALHRVRPSSVLETKYLRYYLEHAASSGKLVRFATGSTIKHLPQQRLREVPVPLPPVAEQRRIVEVLEEQLSRLDAAVASLDSCQGRAHGLRSAAMTVALQRVDDAATKRLGELIKEPLRNGHSAKATSDPFGIRTLNLTAVTQGVFSDTNTKLTVADPHRVRDLWLTRGDILVQRSNTPELVGTTAMYEGADDWAIFPDLLIRVRVNDDVLPEYVTLILQSRRGRSYFRARAKGLAGSMPKIDQSTIENFTMPVPSLEVQERVVVEVRDEMERVARVSSELDRARRRSVGLRNALLCTAFDGKLVHQDPRDEAAQVALARVTADRAAQPKTKRPRKAAVKRSAKAPAPRAAEAIGPAPEPTPAPALAVQQEFDL
;
A
#
# COMPACT_ATOMS: atom_id res chain seq x y z
N MET A 1 -27.96 -4.88 -19.62
CA MET A 1 -27.71 -6.34 -19.59
C MET A 1 -26.59 -6.56 -20.58
N ASP A 2 -25.34 -6.62 -20.09
CA ASP A 2 -24.23 -7.10 -20.94
C ASP A 2 -24.57 -8.53 -21.30
N GLY A 3 -24.65 -8.80 -22.60
CA GLY A 3 -24.99 -10.13 -23.12
C GLY A 3 -24.16 -11.18 -22.41
N GLU A 4 -24.82 -12.16 -21.81
CA GLU A 4 -24.16 -13.31 -21.22
C GLU A 4 -23.32 -13.92 -22.35
N ARG A 5 -22.03 -13.81 -22.18
CA ARG A 5 -21.06 -14.41 -23.09
C ARG A 5 -21.42 -15.89 -23.23
N GLU A 6 -21.42 -16.39 -24.46
CA GLU A 6 -21.63 -17.80 -24.75
C GLU A 6 -20.54 -18.64 -24.03
N LEU A 7 -20.99 -19.58 -23.22
CA LEU A 7 -20.11 -20.46 -22.46
C LEU A 7 -19.72 -21.67 -23.31
N PRO A 8 -18.56 -22.29 -23.03
CA PRO A 8 -18.20 -23.56 -23.64
C PRO A 8 -19.24 -24.66 -23.41
N ALA A 9 -19.23 -25.68 -24.25
CA ALA A 9 -20.13 -26.84 -24.09
C ALA A 9 -19.95 -27.48 -22.70
N GLY A 10 -21.05 -27.87 -22.06
CA GLY A 10 -21.04 -28.48 -20.72
C GLY A 10 -20.93 -27.47 -19.55
N TRP A 11 -20.67 -26.20 -19.83
CA TRP A 11 -20.66 -25.14 -18.80
C TRP A 11 -22.05 -24.56 -18.57
N ALA A 12 -22.26 -23.96 -17.39
CA ALA A 12 -23.49 -23.23 -17.06
C ALA A 12 -23.19 -21.97 -16.25
N TRP A 13 -24.04 -20.94 -16.40
CA TRP A 13 -24.02 -19.84 -15.45
C TRP A 13 -24.79 -20.20 -14.18
N ALA A 14 -24.19 -19.95 -13.02
CA ALA A 14 -24.85 -20.10 -11.72
C ALA A 14 -24.60 -18.85 -10.87
N LYS A 15 -25.59 -18.43 -10.08
CA LYS A 15 -25.37 -17.40 -9.04
C LYS A 15 -24.59 -18.04 -7.90
N LEU A 16 -23.62 -17.31 -7.34
CA LEU A 16 -22.82 -17.80 -6.21
C LEU A 16 -23.73 -18.28 -5.05
N GLY A 17 -24.81 -17.56 -4.77
CA GLY A 17 -25.78 -17.94 -3.73
C GLY A 17 -26.51 -19.25 -3.98
N ASP A 18 -26.55 -19.77 -5.21
CA ASP A 18 -27.19 -21.05 -5.57
C ASP A 18 -26.24 -22.23 -5.42
N ILE A 19 -24.91 -22.00 -5.49
CA ILE A 19 -23.86 -23.02 -5.49
C ILE A 19 -22.94 -22.97 -4.27
N ALA A 20 -23.14 -22.00 -3.37
CA ALA A 20 -22.38 -21.90 -2.13
C ALA A 20 -23.26 -21.37 -0.98
N ASP A 21 -22.93 -21.77 0.25
CA ASP A 21 -23.47 -21.17 1.45
C ASP A 21 -22.59 -19.97 1.84
N THR A 22 -23.24 -18.84 2.19
CA THR A 22 -22.53 -17.61 2.54
C THR A 22 -22.99 -17.09 3.90
N ALA A 23 -22.06 -16.70 4.75
CA ALA A 23 -22.35 -16.12 6.05
C ALA A 23 -21.43 -14.95 6.36
N LEU A 24 -21.95 -13.92 7.03
CA LEU A 24 -21.16 -12.82 7.59
C LEU A 24 -20.62 -13.20 8.96
N GLY A 25 -19.43 -12.71 9.28
CA GLY A 25 -18.84 -12.86 10.60
C GLY A 25 -19.56 -12.07 11.69
N LYS A 26 -19.08 -12.22 12.92
CA LYS A 26 -19.65 -11.54 14.10
C LYS A 26 -19.34 -10.05 14.07
N MET A 27 -20.35 -9.24 14.38
CA MET A 27 -20.20 -7.81 14.55
C MET A 27 -19.44 -7.52 15.87
N LEU A 28 -18.42 -6.68 15.80
CA LEU A 28 -17.70 -6.24 16.99
C LEU A 28 -18.59 -5.27 17.77
N ASP A 29 -19.02 -5.65 18.96
CA ASP A 29 -19.74 -4.78 19.88
C ASP A 29 -18.98 -4.69 21.22
N LYS A 30 -18.18 -3.62 21.37
CA LYS A 30 -17.39 -3.38 22.58
C LYS A 30 -18.26 -3.18 23.83
N LYS A 31 -19.54 -2.79 23.66
CA LYS A 31 -20.47 -2.56 24.78
C LYS A 31 -21.09 -3.86 25.32
N GLN A 32 -21.12 -4.90 24.51
CA GLN A 32 -21.66 -6.22 24.87
C GLN A 32 -20.54 -7.24 25.18
N SER A 33 -19.28 -6.83 25.11
CA SER A 33 -18.16 -7.71 25.45
C SER A 33 -18.15 -7.94 26.96
N THR A 34 -18.30 -9.19 27.37
CA THR A 34 -18.25 -9.61 28.78
C THR A 34 -16.84 -9.96 29.23
N GLY A 35 -15.93 -10.22 28.29
CA GLY A 35 -14.57 -10.71 28.54
C GLY A 35 -14.51 -12.18 29.00
N LEU A 36 -15.65 -12.90 28.97
CA LEU A 36 -15.72 -14.28 29.47
C LEU A 36 -15.31 -15.34 28.43
N HIS A 37 -15.46 -15.02 27.14
CA HIS A 37 -15.17 -15.96 26.04
C HIS A 37 -14.26 -15.37 24.97
N PRO A 38 -13.04 -14.88 25.34
CA PRO A 38 -12.11 -14.26 24.40
C PRO A 38 -11.66 -15.28 23.34
N THR A 39 -12.04 -15.03 22.09
CA THR A 39 -11.77 -15.93 20.97
C THR A 39 -10.98 -15.19 19.91
N PRO A 40 -9.82 -15.73 19.46
CA PRO A 40 -9.07 -15.16 18.34
C PRO A 40 -9.92 -15.13 17.08
N TYR A 41 -9.81 -14.03 16.30
CA TYR A 41 -10.61 -13.87 15.09
C TYR A 41 -9.84 -13.19 13.94
N LEU A 42 -10.25 -13.53 12.72
CA LEU A 42 -9.76 -12.93 11.50
C LEU A 42 -10.44 -11.58 11.24
N ARG A 43 -9.59 -10.60 10.91
CA ARG A 43 -9.96 -9.27 10.43
C ARG A 43 -9.70 -9.17 8.93
N ASN A 44 -10.22 -8.12 8.30
CA ASN A 44 -10.00 -7.85 6.88
C ASN A 44 -8.50 -7.80 6.51
N VAL A 45 -7.66 -7.24 7.38
CA VAL A 45 -6.19 -7.14 7.20
C VAL A 45 -5.50 -8.50 7.15
N ASN A 46 -6.04 -9.51 7.82
CA ASN A 46 -5.47 -10.85 7.84
C ASN A 46 -5.67 -11.63 6.53
N VAL A 47 -6.65 -11.23 5.71
CA VAL A 47 -6.97 -11.93 4.44
C VAL A 47 -6.30 -11.18 3.29
N GLN A 48 -5.36 -11.84 2.62
CA GLN A 48 -4.70 -11.38 1.40
C GLN A 48 -5.12 -12.26 0.23
N TRP A 49 -4.80 -11.87 -1.02
CA TRP A 49 -5.07 -12.74 -2.17
C TRP A 49 -4.37 -14.09 -2.02
N GLY A 50 -5.19 -15.16 -1.89
CA GLY A 50 -4.73 -16.55 -1.76
C GLY A 50 -4.01 -16.90 -0.45
N ARG A 51 -3.86 -15.99 0.49
CA ARG A 51 -3.14 -16.20 1.75
C ARG A 51 -3.87 -15.56 2.92
N ILE A 52 -3.84 -16.24 4.07
CA ILE A 52 -4.28 -15.69 5.35
C ILE A 52 -3.06 -15.53 6.25
N ASP A 53 -2.90 -14.32 6.79
CA ASP A 53 -1.88 -14.02 7.78
C ASP A 53 -2.50 -14.08 9.18
N SER A 54 -2.15 -15.10 9.94
CA SER A 54 -2.62 -15.33 11.31
C SER A 54 -1.62 -14.94 12.38
N THR A 55 -0.56 -14.20 12.05
CA THR A 55 0.48 -13.78 13.01
C THR A 55 0.00 -12.68 13.96
N ASP A 56 -0.91 -11.82 13.49
CA ASP A 56 -1.50 -10.73 14.29
C ASP A 56 -3.04 -10.91 14.38
N LEU A 57 -3.49 -11.66 15.37
CA LEU A 57 -4.91 -11.88 15.66
C LEU A 57 -5.36 -11.03 16.84
N SER A 58 -6.54 -10.41 16.70
CA SER A 58 -7.24 -9.79 17.81
C SER A 58 -8.22 -10.79 18.42
N THR A 59 -8.73 -10.49 19.63
CA THR A 59 -9.74 -11.30 20.32
C THR A 59 -11.08 -10.59 20.39
N MET A 60 -12.18 -11.36 20.30
CA MET A 60 -13.55 -10.92 20.57
C MET A 60 -14.29 -11.97 21.38
N ASP A 61 -15.30 -11.55 22.13
CA ASP A 61 -16.15 -12.50 22.84
C ASP A 61 -17.09 -13.24 21.90
N ILE A 62 -17.06 -14.57 21.96
CA ILE A 62 -17.97 -15.44 21.22
C ILE A 62 -18.55 -16.49 22.18
N GLU A 63 -19.83 -16.38 22.42
CA GLU A 63 -20.54 -17.33 23.25
C GLU A 63 -20.48 -18.77 22.66
N PRO A 64 -20.43 -19.82 23.49
CA PRO A 64 -20.29 -21.20 23.02
C PRO A 64 -21.33 -21.57 21.95
N GLU A 65 -22.58 -21.10 22.10
CA GLU A 65 -23.70 -21.36 21.18
C GLU A 65 -23.51 -20.65 19.82
N GLU A 66 -22.73 -19.56 19.78
CA GLU A 66 -22.48 -18.81 18.58
C GLU A 66 -21.28 -19.33 17.77
N LYS A 67 -20.40 -20.14 18.38
CA LYS A 67 -19.16 -20.62 17.74
C LYS A 67 -19.42 -21.26 16.38
N GLY A 68 -20.42 -22.16 16.28
CA GLY A 68 -20.75 -22.84 15.03
C GLY A 68 -21.15 -21.89 13.89
N ARG A 69 -21.68 -20.71 14.25
CA ARG A 69 -22.12 -19.70 13.28
C ARG A 69 -20.97 -18.79 12.81
N PHE A 70 -20.11 -18.39 13.73
CA PHE A 70 -19.10 -17.34 13.49
C PHE A 70 -17.68 -17.89 13.37
N THR A 71 -17.52 -19.15 13.03
CA THR A 71 -16.24 -19.77 12.72
C THR A 71 -16.15 -20.21 11.26
N VAL A 72 -14.94 -20.21 10.76
CA VAL A 72 -14.54 -20.84 9.50
C VAL A 72 -13.83 -22.14 9.81
N SER A 73 -14.01 -23.13 8.97
CA SER A 73 -13.37 -24.43 9.03
C SER A 73 -12.45 -24.63 7.85
N MET A 74 -11.56 -25.61 7.95
CA MET A 74 -10.67 -25.98 6.84
C MET A 74 -11.45 -26.16 5.54
N GLY A 75 -10.99 -25.51 4.46
CA GLY A 75 -11.63 -25.55 3.14
C GLY A 75 -12.64 -24.42 2.88
N ASP A 76 -13.05 -23.66 3.90
CA ASP A 76 -13.91 -22.49 3.69
C ASP A 76 -13.14 -21.37 2.98
N LEU A 77 -13.79 -20.70 2.03
CA LEU A 77 -13.27 -19.49 1.40
C LEU A 77 -13.72 -18.27 2.20
N ILE A 78 -12.75 -17.42 2.56
CA ILE A 78 -13.00 -16.16 3.25
C ILE A 78 -12.85 -15.04 2.23
N VAL A 79 -13.88 -14.18 2.13
CA VAL A 79 -13.94 -13.08 1.15
C VAL A 79 -14.11 -11.76 1.89
N CYS A 80 -13.31 -10.77 1.56
CA CYS A 80 -13.39 -9.42 2.11
C CYS A 80 -14.64 -8.68 1.59
N GLU A 81 -15.40 -8.08 2.52
CA GLU A 81 -16.55 -7.22 2.18
C GLU A 81 -16.11 -5.85 1.67
N GLY A 82 -15.02 -5.28 2.23
CA GLY A 82 -14.57 -3.93 1.93
C GLY A 82 -13.06 -3.83 1.75
N GLY A 83 -12.62 -2.64 1.39
CA GLY A 83 -11.26 -2.39 0.92
C GLY A 83 -11.12 -2.87 -0.52
N GLU A 84 -10.24 -3.83 -0.77
CA GLU A 84 -10.11 -4.48 -2.08
C GLU A 84 -11.23 -5.52 -2.23
N ILE A 85 -12.20 -5.21 -3.10
CA ILE A 85 -13.44 -5.99 -3.25
C ILE A 85 -13.16 -7.39 -3.77
N GLY A 86 -13.69 -8.40 -3.08
CA GLY A 86 -13.56 -9.79 -3.49
C GLY A 86 -12.22 -10.43 -3.14
N ARG A 87 -11.30 -9.69 -2.49
CA ARG A 87 -10.06 -10.27 -1.97
C ARG A 87 -10.38 -11.45 -1.08
N CYS A 88 -9.77 -12.59 -1.36
CA CYS A 88 -10.16 -13.85 -0.72
C CYS A 88 -9.01 -14.83 -0.58
N ALA A 89 -9.15 -15.71 0.42
CA ALA A 89 -8.25 -16.83 0.66
C ALA A 89 -8.98 -18.00 1.30
N ILE A 90 -8.45 -19.20 1.13
CA ILE A 90 -8.98 -20.44 1.71
C ILE A 90 -8.34 -20.63 3.08
N TRP A 91 -9.16 -20.98 4.07
CA TRP A 91 -8.67 -21.40 5.38
C TRP A 91 -8.16 -22.84 5.29
N ASN A 92 -6.85 -23.02 5.40
CA ASN A 92 -6.17 -24.31 5.23
C ASN A 92 -5.63 -24.90 6.55
N VAL A 93 -6.11 -24.37 7.70
CA VAL A 93 -5.69 -24.84 9.01
C VAL A 93 -6.79 -25.71 9.58
N PRO A 94 -6.47 -26.88 10.21
CA PRO A 94 -7.49 -27.78 10.77
C PRO A 94 -8.34 -27.12 11.86
N GLU A 95 -7.73 -26.24 12.68
CA GLU A 95 -8.40 -25.58 13.78
C GLU A 95 -9.36 -24.50 13.25
N PRO A 96 -10.64 -24.56 13.64
CA PRO A 96 -11.60 -23.52 13.29
C PRO A 96 -11.23 -22.18 13.93
N ILE A 97 -11.42 -21.08 13.20
CA ILE A 97 -11.16 -19.73 13.70
C ILE A 97 -12.39 -18.85 13.52
N ALA A 98 -12.56 -17.91 14.45
CA ALA A 98 -13.62 -16.92 14.33
C ALA A 98 -13.29 -15.84 13.29
N TYR A 99 -14.30 -15.10 12.81
CA TYR A 99 -14.13 -14.04 11.84
C TYR A 99 -15.12 -12.89 12.06
N GLN A 100 -14.68 -11.67 11.77
CA GLN A 100 -15.52 -10.47 11.97
C GLN A 100 -16.42 -10.17 10.77
N LYS A 101 -17.42 -9.30 10.96
CA LYS A 101 -18.44 -8.91 9.98
C LYS A 101 -17.86 -8.31 8.67
N ALA A 102 -16.65 -7.80 8.65
CA ALA A 102 -16.00 -7.33 7.44
C ALA A 102 -15.58 -8.47 6.48
N LEU A 103 -15.84 -9.71 6.85
CA LEU A 103 -15.53 -10.92 6.10
C LEU A 103 -16.78 -11.76 5.87
N HIS A 104 -16.86 -12.35 4.67
CA HIS A 104 -17.80 -13.39 4.33
C HIS A 104 -17.12 -14.75 4.42
N ARG A 105 -17.76 -15.74 5.04
CA ARG A 105 -17.45 -17.15 4.83
C ARG A 105 -18.26 -17.63 3.64
N VAL A 106 -17.61 -18.25 2.69
CA VAL A 106 -18.22 -18.90 1.53
C VAL A 106 -17.85 -20.37 1.57
N ARG A 107 -18.85 -21.24 1.64
CA ARG A 107 -18.70 -22.69 1.65
C ARG A 107 -19.34 -23.26 0.38
N PRO A 108 -18.54 -23.65 -0.61
CA PRO A 108 -19.05 -24.23 -1.85
C PRO A 108 -19.84 -25.53 -1.62
N SER A 109 -20.84 -25.76 -2.45
CA SER A 109 -21.52 -27.04 -2.55
C SER A 109 -20.70 -28.04 -3.38
N SER A 110 -21.15 -29.28 -3.51
CA SER A 110 -20.45 -30.36 -4.22
C SER A 110 -20.19 -30.11 -5.71
N VAL A 111 -20.82 -29.10 -6.30
CA VAL A 111 -20.64 -28.74 -7.73
C VAL A 111 -19.61 -27.67 -7.97
N LEU A 112 -19.01 -27.12 -6.89
CA LEU A 112 -18.06 -26.00 -6.99
C LEU A 112 -16.81 -26.28 -6.16
N GLU A 113 -15.66 -26.33 -6.80
CA GLU A 113 -14.36 -26.44 -6.14
C GLU A 113 -13.97 -25.08 -5.50
N THR A 114 -13.55 -25.10 -4.23
CA THR A 114 -13.18 -23.86 -3.50
C THR A 114 -12.04 -23.10 -4.17
N LYS A 115 -11.02 -23.81 -4.66
CA LYS A 115 -9.88 -23.22 -5.36
C LYS A 115 -10.29 -22.58 -6.69
N TYR A 116 -11.21 -23.21 -7.42
CA TYR A 116 -11.76 -22.66 -8.65
C TYR A 116 -12.49 -21.34 -8.38
N LEU A 117 -13.37 -21.31 -7.35
CA LEU A 117 -14.06 -20.09 -6.94
C LEU A 117 -13.08 -18.99 -6.51
N ARG A 118 -12.03 -19.33 -5.77
CA ARG A 118 -11.01 -18.37 -5.37
C ARG A 118 -10.37 -17.69 -6.58
N TYR A 119 -9.93 -18.46 -7.58
CA TYR A 119 -9.34 -17.91 -8.80
C TYR A 119 -10.34 -17.12 -9.64
N TYR A 120 -11.59 -17.57 -9.68
CA TYR A 120 -12.64 -16.81 -10.36
C TYR A 120 -12.88 -15.44 -9.71
N LEU A 121 -12.93 -15.35 -8.40
CA LEU A 121 -13.09 -14.07 -7.71
C LEU A 121 -11.89 -13.14 -7.94
N GLU A 122 -10.67 -13.68 -7.98
CA GLU A 122 -9.46 -12.93 -8.35
C GLU A 122 -9.57 -12.39 -9.78
N HIS A 123 -9.98 -13.20 -10.75
CA HIS A 123 -10.25 -12.76 -12.11
C HIS A 123 -11.36 -11.70 -12.17
N ALA A 124 -12.47 -11.92 -11.48
CA ALA A 124 -13.60 -11.00 -11.49
C ALA A 124 -13.27 -9.64 -10.83
N ALA A 125 -12.39 -9.63 -9.82
CA ALA A 125 -11.89 -8.41 -9.20
C ALA A 125 -10.94 -7.66 -10.16
N SER A 126 -9.91 -8.33 -10.68
CA SER A 126 -8.90 -7.73 -11.56
C SER A 126 -9.48 -7.21 -12.89
N SER A 127 -10.52 -7.87 -13.41
CA SER A 127 -11.25 -7.43 -14.61
C SER A 127 -12.36 -6.40 -14.34
N GLY A 128 -12.52 -5.96 -13.08
CA GLY A 128 -13.55 -4.98 -12.70
C GLY A 128 -14.98 -5.52 -12.67
N LYS A 129 -15.21 -6.79 -12.94
CA LYS A 129 -16.56 -7.41 -12.98
C LYS A 129 -17.30 -7.34 -11.64
N LEU A 130 -16.57 -7.33 -10.51
CA LEU A 130 -17.16 -7.22 -9.17
C LEU A 130 -17.65 -5.82 -8.83
N VAL A 131 -17.17 -4.79 -9.51
CA VAL A 131 -17.52 -3.39 -9.19
C VAL A 131 -19.01 -3.13 -9.29
N ARG A 132 -19.74 -3.77 -10.23
CA ARG A 132 -21.20 -3.63 -10.40
C ARG A 132 -22.01 -4.21 -9.24
N PHE A 133 -21.42 -5.08 -8.43
CA PHE A 133 -22.04 -5.66 -7.23
C PHE A 133 -21.67 -4.89 -5.96
N ALA A 134 -20.74 -3.94 -6.06
CA ALA A 134 -20.32 -3.13 -4.94
C ALA A 134 -21.25 -1.98 -4.67
N THR A 135 -21.29 -1.51 -3.43
CA THR A 135 -21.99 -0.32 -2.95
C THR A 135 -20.98 0.65 -2.35
N GLY A 136 -21.36 1.93 -2.25
CA GLY A 136 -20.50 3.00 -1.73
C GLY A 136 -19.74 3.74 -2.83
N SER A 137 -19.60 5.07 -2.66
CA SER A 137 -18.93 5.96 -3.62
C SER A 137 -17.42 6.06 -3.34
N THR A 138 -17.06 6.32 -2.11
CA THR A 138 -15.65 6.54 -1.68
C THR A 138 -14.98 5.23 -1.27
N ILE A 139 -15.62 4.46 -0.38
CA ILE A 139 -15.15 3.13 0.01
C ILE A 139 -16.17 2.12 -0.49
N LYS A 140 -15.72 1.25 -1.37
CA LYS A 140 -16.58 0.22 -1.97
C LYS A 140 -16.73 -0.97 -1.03
N HIS A 141 -17.96 -1.47 -0.91
CA HIS A 141 -18.30 -2.65 -0.13
C HIS A 141 -19.03 -3.66 -1.00
N LEU A 142 -18.83 -4.94 -0.75
CA LEU A 142 -19.51 -6.06 -1.40
C LEU A 142 -20.46 -6.72 -0.39
N PRO A 143 -21.70 -6.22 -0.21
CA PRO A 143 -22.64 -6.80 0.74
C PRO A 143 -22.96 -8.26 0.42
N GLN A 144 -23.29 -9.07 1.45
CA GLN A 144 -23.57 -10.49 1.28
C GLN A 144 -24.63 -10.78 0.20
N GLN A 145 -25.69 -9.98 0.15
CA GLN A 145 -26.75 -10.15 -0.86
C GLN A 145 -26.21 -9.99 -2.27
N ARG A 146 -25.34 -8.98 -2.48
CA ARG A 146 -24.69 -8.73 -3.77
C ARG A 146 -23.65 -9.77 -4.13
N LEU A 147 -22.86 -10.24 -3.15
CA LEU A 147 -21.94 -11.36 -3.35
C LEU A 147 -22.67 -12.61 -3.86
N ARG A 148 -23.85 -12.91 -3.30
CA ARG A 148 -24.68 -14.04 -3.73
C ARG A 148 -25.24 -13.92 -5.15
N GLU A 149 -25.36 -12.70 -5.68
CA GLU A 149 -25.81 -12.43 -7.03
C GLU A 149 -24.71 -12.53 -8.09
N VAL A 150 -23.43 -12.66 -7.66
CA VAL A 150 -22.30 -12.77 -8.58
C VAL A 150 -22.47 -14.01 -9.47
N PRO A 151 -22.52 -13.84 -10.81
CA PRO A 151 -22.58 -14.98 -11.72
C PRO A 151 -21.22 -15.65 -11.80
N VAL A 152 -21.20 -16.96 -11.65
CA VAL A 152 -20.02 -17.81 -11.75
C VAL A 152 -20.16 -18.69 -12.98
N PRO A 153 -19.20 -18.69 -13.93
CA PRO A 153 -19.17 -19.65 -15.01
C PRO A 153 -18.74 -21.00 -14.41
N LEU A 154 -19.60 -21.99 -14.52
CA LEU A 154 -19.43 -23.27 -13.86
C LEU A 154 -19.16 -24.37 -14.88
N PRO A 155 -17.91 -24.86 -15.00
CA PRO A 155 -17.59 -26.07 -15.75
C PRO A 155 -18.00 -27.33 -15.00
N PRO A 156 -17.97 -28.51 -15.64
CA PRO A 156 -17.95 -29.78 -14.95
C PRO A 156 -16.93 -29.82 -13.82
N VAL A 157 -17.25 -30.47 -12.69
CA VAL A 157 -16.34 -30.51 -11.51
C VAL A 157 -14.97 -31.07 -11.84
N ALA A 158 -14.91 -32.09 -12.70
CA ALA A 158 -13.64 -32.66 -13.18
C ALA A 158 -12.82 -31.63 -13.97
N GLU A 159 -13.47 -30.81 -14.80
CA GLU A 159 -12.81 -29.73 -15.54
C GLU A 159 -12.35 -28.60 -14.61
N GLN A 160 -13.14 -28.23 -13.58
CA GLN A 160 -12.70 -27.28 -12.55
C GLN A 160 -11.38 -27.70 -11.89
N ARG A 161 -11.22 -28.99 -11.58
CA ARG A 161 -9.99 -29.54 -10.99
C ARG A 161 -8.81 -29.44 -11.98
N ARG A 162 -9.00 -29.79 -13.25
CA ARG A 162 -7.95 -29.62 -14.28
C ARG A 162 -7.55 -28.15 -14.45
N ILE A 163 -8.53 -27.23 -14.47
CA ILE A 163 -8.26 -25.79 -14.53
C ILE A 163 -7.43 -25.35 -13.34
N VAL A 164 -7.80 -25.76 -12.12
CA VAL A 164 -7.08 -25.40 -10.88
C VAL A 164 -5.66 -25.94 -10.92
N GLU A 165 -5.46 -27.19 -11.33
CA GLU A 165 -4.12 -27.81 -11.42
C GLU A 165 -3.19 -27.01 -12.34
N VAL A 166 -3.64 -26.69 -13.55
CA VAL A 166 -2.86 -25.90 -14.51
C VAL A 166 -2.62 -24.49 -14.00
N LEU A 167 -3.63 -23.84 -13.37
CA LEU A 167 -3.47 -22.52 -12.79
C LEU A 167 -2.44 -22.53 -11.65
N GLU A 168 -2.50 -23.49 -10.75
CA GLU A 168 -1.55 -23.60 -9.63
C GLU A 168 -0.12 -23.81 -10.13
N GLU A 169 0.07 -24.67 -11.12
CA GLU A 169 1.38 -24.88 -11.73
C GLU A 169 1.95 -23.60 -12.37
N GLN A 170 1.18 -22.96 -13.23
CA GLN A 170 1.66 -21.79 -13.98
C GLN A 170 1.82 -20.56 -13.08
N LEU A 171 0.87 -20.32 -12.16
CA LEU A 171 0.94 -19.19 -11.24
C LEU A 171 2.06 -19.37 -10.22
N SER A 172 2.33 -20.59 -9.74
CA SER A 172 3.47 -20.85 -8.84
C SER A 172 4.80 -20.53 -9.52
N ARG A 173 4.96 -20.89 -10.81
CA ARG A 173 6.16 -20.53 -11.60
C ARG A 173 6.28 -19.01 -11.75
N LEU A 174 5.17 -18.33 -11.99
CA LEU A 174 5.13 -16.87 -12.13
C LEU A 174 5.47 -16.19 -10.81
N ASP A 175 4.92 -16.65 -9.68
CA ASP A 175 5.18 -16.12 -8.35
C ASP A 175 6.66 -16.32 -7.95
N ALA A 176 7.27 -17.46 -8.28
CA ALA A 176 8.70 -17.70 -8.09
C ALA A 176 9.57 -16.74 -8.93
N ALA A 177 9.16 -16.48 -10.18
CA ALA A 177 9.84 -15.50 -11.04
C ALA A 177 9.75 -14.08 -10.47
N VAL A 178 8.58 -13.67 -9.96
CA VAL A 178 8.38 -12.35 -9.32
C VAL A 178 9.25 -12.24 -8.06
N ALA A 179 9.30 -13.26 -7.20
CA ALA A 179 10.18 -13.27 -6.03
C ALA A 179 11.67 -13.12 -6.41
N SER A 180 12.08 -13.72 -7.53
CA SER A 180 13.44 -13.56 -8.07
C SER A 180 13.68 -12.12 -8.56
N LEU A 181 12.71 -11.48 -9.22
CA LEU A 181 12.80 -10.08 -9.63
C LEU A 181 12.92 -9.14 -8.43
N ASP A 182 12.13 -9.37 -7.37
CA ASP A 182 12.19 -8.58 -6.14
C ASP A 182 13.56 -8.71 -5.45
N SER A 183 14.13 -9.92 -5.41
CA SER A 183 15.50 -10.16 -4.93
C SER A 183 16.56 -9.44 -5.78
N CYS A 184 16.41 -9.45 -7.11
CA CYS A 184 17.30 -8.71 -8.01
C CYS A 184 17.20 -7.18 -7.79
N GLN A 185 16.00 -6.66 -7.56
CA GLN A 185 15.78 -5.24 -7.24
C GLN A 185 16.50 -4.84 -5.95
N GLY A 186 16.39 -5.66 -4.89
CA GLY A 186 17.13 -5.44 -3.64
C GLY A 186 18.65 -5.44 -3.83
N ARG A 187 19.18 -6.36 -4.66
CA ARG A 187 20.61 -6.40 -5.01
C ARG A 187 21.05 -5.19 -5.82
N ALA A 188 20.24 -4.75 -6.79
CA ALA A 188 20.54 -3.54 -7.57
C ALA A 188 20.65 -2.31 -6.67
N HIS A 189 19.76 -2.20 -5.67
CA HIS A 189 19.85 -1.12 -4.67
C HIS A 189 21.13 -1.18 -3.82
N GLY A 190 21.54 -2.40 -3.43
CA GLY A 190 22.80 -2.64 -2.72
C GLY A 190 24.04 -2.27 -3.56
N LEU A 191 24.04 -2.60 -4.86
CA LEU A 191 25.13 -2.25 -5.79
C LEU A 191 25.34 -0.75 -5.89
N ARG A 192 24.27 0.05 -5.92
CA ARG A 192 24.35 1.51 -5.91
C ARG A 192 25.17 2.02 -4.71
N SER A 193 24.85 1.51 -3.51
CA SER A 193 25.55 1.91 -2.28
C SER A 193 27.00 1.41 -2.26
N ALA A 194 27.25 0.20 -2.76
CA ALA A 194 28.59 -0.39 -2.83
C ALA A 194 29.49 0.36 -3.82
N ALA A 195 29.00 0.67 -5.01
CA ALA A 195 29.74 1.43 -6.02
C ALA A 195 30.20 2.79 -5.49
N MET A 196 29.29 3.53 -4.85
CA MET A 196 29.63 4.80 -4.20
C MET A 196 30.71 4.61 -3.13
N THR A 197 30.59 3.58 -2.30
CA THR A 197 31.57 3.29 -1.24
C THR A 197 32.95 2.98 -1.82
N VAL A 198 33.01 2.12 -2.83
CA VAL A 198 34.30 1.73 -3.48
C VAL A 198 34.97 2.92 -4.16
N ALA A 199 34.20 3.74 -4.90
CA ALA A 199 34.74 4.92 -5.57
C ALA A 199 35.29 5.94 -4.56
N LEU A 200 34.60 6.14 -3.44
CA LEU A 200 35.03 7.09 -2.41
C LEU A 200 36.18 6.59 -1.54
N GLN A 201 36.36 5.27 -1.35
CA GLN A 201 37.52 4.72 -0.66
C GLN A 201 38.85 5.06 -1.33
N ARG A 202 38.86 5.26 -2.66
CA ARG A 202 40.08 5.63 -3.40
C ARG A 202 40.59 7.02 -3.08
N VAL A 203 39.79 7.85 -2.46
CA VAL A 203 40.13 9.23 -2.09
C VAL A 203 40.24 9.44 -0.57
N ASP A 204 40.09 8.39 0.23
CA ASP A 204 40.11 8.50 1.71
C ASP A 204 41.51 8.99 2.23
N ASP A 205 42.60 8.73 1.48
CA ASP A 205 43.94 9.16 1.84
C ASP A 205 44.24 10.64 1.42
N ALA A 206 43.33 11.31 0.74
CA ALA A 206 43.49 12.70 0.36
C ALA A 206 43.40 13.64 1.58
N ALA A 207 44.06 14.80 1.47
CA ALA A 207 43.95 15.82 2.52
C ALA A 207 42.49 16.20 2.77
N THR A 208 42.10 16.26 4.06
CA THR A 208 40.72 16.55 4.46
C THR A 208 40.55 18.03 4.78
N LYS A 209 39.45 18.61 4.31
CA LYS A 209 39.02 19.99 4.66
C LYS A 209 37.62 19.95 5.23
N ARG A 210 37.25 20.96 6.02
CA ARG A 210 35.84 21.18 6.42
C ARG A 210 35.08 21.77 5.24
N LEU A 211 33.81 21.40 5.08
CA LEU A 211 32.99 21.92 3.99
C LEU A 211 32.84 23.45 4.06
N GLY A 212 32.88 24.03 5.26
CA GLY A 212 32.91 25.49 5.47
C GLY A 212 34.12 26.21 4.85
N GLU A 213 35.23 25.49 4.61
CA GLU A 213 36.44 26.04 3.92
C GLU A 213 36.31 25.97 2.39
N LEU A 214 35.31 25.24 1.88
CA LEU A 214 35.08 24.95 0.48
C LEU A 214 33.83 25.66 -0.09
N ILE A 215 33.16 26.49 0.72
CA ILE A 215 32.00 27.24 0.27
C ILE A 215 32.41 28.55 -0.42
N LYS A 216 31.65 28.92 -1.43
CA LYS A 216 31.85 30.19 -2.19
C LYS A 216 31.16 31.37 -1.51
N GLU A 217 30.06 31.11 -0.81
CA GLU A 217 29.26 32.12 -0.12
C GLU A 217 28.60 31.49 1.13
N PRO A 218 28.17 32.28 2.13
CA PRO A 218 27.53 31.76 3.32
C PRO A 218 26.31 30.87 2.98
N LEU A 219 26.14 29.80 3.73
CA LEU A 219 25.00 28.91 3.59
C LEU A 219 23.67 29.67 3.76
N ARG A 220 22.66 29.30 3.00
CA ARG A 220 21.35 29.94 3.03
C ARG A 220 20.26 28.93 3.36
N ASN A 221 19.42 29.27 4.35
CA ASN A 221 18.11 28.61 4.51
C ASN A 221 17.16 29.19 3.45
N GLY A 222 16.27 28.35 2.95
CA GLY A 222 15.25 28.80 2.02
C GLY A 222 14.12 29.58 2.73
N HIS A 223 13.07 29.86 1.97
CA HIS A 223 11.90 30.58 2.43
C HIS A 223 10.62 29.83 2.10
N SER A 224 9.77 29.62 3.10
CA SER A 224 8.44 29.00 2.91
C SER A 224 7.36 30.07 2.88
N ALA A 225 6.56 30.07 1.83
CA ALA A 225 5.40 30.93 1.68
C ALA A 225 4.16 30.12 1.32
N LYS A 226 2.98 30.71 1.48
CA LYS A 226 1.69 30.10 1.17
C LYS A 226 1.60 29.79 -0.34
N ALA A 227 1.09 28.62 -0.67
CA ALA A 227 0.83 28.25 -2.07
C ALA A 227 -0.24 29.18 -2.69
N THR A 228 -0.11 29.43 -3.98
CA THR A 228 -1.08 30.19 -4.79
C THR A 228 -1.34 29.50 -6.12
N SER A 229 -2.51 29.76 -6.69
CA SER A 229 -2.85 29.41 -8.06
C SER A 229 -2.53 30.53 -9.06
N ASP A 230 -2.01 31.67 -8.59
CA ASP A 230 -1.59 32.78 -9.43
C ASP A 230 -0.41 32.35 -10.32
N PRO A 231 -0.52 32.42 -11.65
CA PRO A 231 0.54 32.04 -12.57
C PRO A 231 1.80 32.94 -12.46
N PHE A 232 1.67 34.12 -11.86
CA PHE A 232 2.79 35.04 -11.57
C PHE A 232 3.44 34.79 -10.20
N GLY A 233 2.96 33.80 -9.44
CA GLY A 233 3.58 33.40 -8.18
C GLY A 233 5.02 32.93 -8.36
N ILE A 234 5.82 33.05 -7.29
CA ILE A 234 7.22 32.60 -7.30
C ILE A 234 7.26 31.07 -7.18
N ARG A 235 7.93 30.40 -8.13
CA ARG A 235 8.13 28.96 -8.10
C ARG A 235 9.03 28.58 -6.94
N THR A 236 8.55 27.65 -6.12
CA THR A 236 9.26 27.17 -4.94
C THR A 236 9.30 25.65 -4.98
N LEU A 237 10.47 25.05 -4.74
CA LEU A 237 10.61 23.60 -4.61
C LEU A 237 9.79 23.09 -3.44
N ASN A 238 9.20 21.91 -3.57
CA ASN A 238 8.73 21.13 -2.42
C ASN A 238 9.90 20.35 -1.81
N LEU A 239 9.78 19.93 -0.57
CA LEU A 239 10.81 19.11 0.08
C LEU A 239 11.05 17.80 -0.68
N THR A 240 10.01 17.24 -1.29
CA THR A 240 10.08 16.03 -2.13
C THR A 240 10.94 16.17 -3.38
N ALA A 241 11.24 17.40 -3.82
CA ALA A 241 12.14 17.64 -4.96
C ALA A 241 13.57 17.10 -4.75
N VAL A 242 13.98 16.85 -3.51
CA VAL A 242 15.33 16.38 -3.15
C VAL A 242 15.32 15.13 -2.25
N THR A 243 14.16 14.63 -1.87
CA THR A 243 14.03 13.55 -0.86
C THR A 243 14.66 12.22 -1.30
N GLN A 244 14.72 11.93 -2.59
CA GLN A 244 15.34 10.72 -3.12
C GLN A 244 16.85 10.85 -3.39
N GLY A 245 17.45 11.99 -3.04
CA GLY A 245 18.87 12.29 -3.35
C GLY A 245 19.13 12.63 -4.82
N VAL A 246 18.07 12.78 -5.61
CA VAL A 246 18.10 13.25 -7.01
C VAL A 246 17.12 14.41 -7.10
N PHE A 247 17.50 15.45 -7.85
CA PHE A 247 16.61 16.58 -8.09
C PHE A 247 15.44 16.20 -9.00
N SER A 248 14.25 16.69 -8.65
CA SER A 248 13.03 16.54 -9.47
C SER A 248 12.38 17.90 -9.70
N ASP A 249 12.25 18.29 -10.96
CA ASP A 249 11.62 19.55 -11.41
C ASP A 249 10.09 19.52 -11.32
N THR A 250 9.48 18.33 -11.25
CA THR A 250 8.03 18.16 -11.13
C THR A 250 7.50 18.50 -9.73
N ASN A 251 8.37 18.44 -8.71
CA ASN A 251 7.99 18.65 -7.31
C ASN A 251 8.11 20.11 -6.91
N THR A 252 7.28 20.97 -7.49
CA THR A 252 7.27 22.43 -7.22
C THR A 252 5.85 22.93 -6.96
N LYS A 253 5.75 24.14 -6.44
CA LYS A 253 4.51 24.90 -6.29
C LYS A 253 4.76 26.38 -6.54
N LEU A 254 3.72 27.12 -6.94
CA LEU A 254 3.76 28.58 -6.95
C LEU A 254 3.38 29.11 -5.57
N THR A 255 4.04 30.18 -5.13
CA THR A 255 3.87 30.77 -3.81
C THR A 255 3.74 32.28 -3.88
N VAL A 256 3.12 32.88 -2.85
CA VAL A 256 3.02 34.33 -2.62
C VAL A 256 4.26 34.90 -1.92
N ALA A 257 5.46 34.36 -2.20
CA ALA A 257 6.68 34.87 -1.62
C ALA A 257 6.94 36.33 -2.07
N ASP A 258 7.47 37.15 -1.16
CA ASP A 258 7.87 38.53 -1.46
C ASP A 258 9.17 38.51 -2.27
N PRO A 259 9.18 39.06 -3.52
CA PRO A 259 10.37 39.08 -4.36
C PRO A 259 11.61 39.69 -3.70
N HIS A 260 11.42 40.74 -2.88
CA HIS A 260 12.54 41.39 -2.18
C HIS A 260 13.18 40.48 -1.11
N ARG A 261 12.36 39.67 -0.43
CA ARG A 261 12.85 38.75 0.60
C ARG A 261 13.56 37.54 0.04
N VAL A 262 13.21 37.14 -1.18
CA VAL A 262 13.74 35.91 -1.79
C VAL A 262 14.76 36.16 -2.90
N ARG A 263 15.18 37.42 -3.12
CA ARG A 263 16.11 37.81 -4.18
C ARG A 263 17.43 37.01 -4.18
N ASP A 264 17.91 36.60 -2.97
CA ASP A 264 19.16 35.85 -2.82
C ASP A 264 18.92 34.32 -2.74
N LEU A 265 17.68 33.86 -2.96
CA LEU A 265 17.32 32.44 -2.85
C LEU A 265 17.09 31.75 -4.19
N TRP A 266 17.26 32.46 -5.30
CA TRP A 266 17.18 31.85 -6.61
C TRP A 266 18.27 30.80 -6.80
N LEU A 267 17.87 29.65 -7.33
CA LEU A 267 18.75 28.51 -7.55
C LEU A 267 19.49 28.65 -8.89
N THR A 268 20.72 28.21 -8.87
CA THR A 268 21.53 28.05 -10.07
C THR A 268 22.01 26.61 -10.18
N ARG A 269 22.25 26.15 -11.41
CA ARG A 269 22.76 24.80 -11.64
C ARG A 269 24.04 24.56 -10.84
N GLY A 270 24.10 23.40 -10.16
CA GLY A 270 25.22 23.08 -9.28
C GLY A 270 24.97 23.45 -7.80
N ASP A 271 23.91 24.21 -7.47
CA ASP A 271 23.53 24.42 -6.06
C ASP A 271 23.26 23.09 -5.37
N ILE A 272 23.86 22.86 -4.21
CA ILE A 272 23.65 21.65 -3.43
C ILE A 272 22.60 21.95 -2.36
N LEU A 273 21.53 21.16 -2.33
CA LEU A 273 20.42 21.30 -1.40
C LEU A 273 20.47 20.19 -0.36
N VAL A 274 20.55 20.57 0.92
CA VAL A 274 20.59 19.64 2.05
C VAL A 274 19.30 19.77 2.87
N GLN A 275 18.63 18.66 3.12
CA GLN A 275 17.42 18.66 3.96
C GLN A 275 17.75 18.97 5.41
N ARG A 276 17.30 20.15 5.85
CA ARG A 276 17.47 20.62 7.21
C ARG A 276 16.64 19.85 8.22
N SER A 277 15.41 19.49 7.85
CA SER A 277 14.45 18.83 8.74
C SER A 277 13.59 17.85 7.99
N ASN A 278 13.53 16.63 8.51
CA ASN A 278 12.68 15.55 8.02
C ASN A 278 12.66 14.42 9.07
N THR A 279 12.14 13.22 8.70
CA THR A 279 12.25 12.02 9.55
C THR A 279 13.72 11.67 9.85
N PRO A 280 14.02 10.86 10.88
CA PRO A 280 15.39 10.45 11.19
C PRO A 280 16.14 9.82 10.02
N GLU A 281 15.44 9.14 9.11
CA GLU A 281 16.02 8.49 7.93
C GLU A 281 16.37 9.49 6.83
N LEU A 282 15.65 10.59 6.74
CA LEU A 282 15.71 11.54 5.64
C LEU A 282 16.44 12.84 5.96
N VAL A 283 16.61 13.18 7.25
CA VAL A 283 17.36 14.40 7.64
C VAL A 283 18.78 14.35 7.08
N GLY A 284 19.25 15.46 6.49
CA GLY A 284 20.54 15.54 5.80
C GLY A 284 20.57 14.91 4.41
N THR A 285 19.41 14.47 3.87
CA THR A 285 19.34 14.06 2.45
C THR A 285 19.76 15.22 1.57
N THR A 286 20.62 14.93 0.62
CA THR A 286 21.25 15.94 -0.24
C THR A 286 20.97 15.63 -1.71
N ALA A 287 20.70 16.66 -2.49
CA ALA A 287 20.65 16.58 -3.96
C ALA A 287 21.25 17.84 -4.58
N MET A 288 21.83 17.70 -5.76
CA MET A 288 22.30 18.84 -6.55
C MET A 288 21.15 19.35 -7.42
N TYR A 289 21.01 20.65 -7.50
CA TYR A 289 20.05 21.29 -8.39
C TYR A 289 20.55 21.24 -9.84
N GLU A 290 19.75 20.68 -10.72
CA GLU A 290 20.06 20.49 -12.15
C GLU A 290 19.09 21.29 -13.06
N GLY A 291 18.18 22.08 -12.47
CA GLY A 291 17.26 22.92 -13.21
C GLY A 291 17.92 24.13 -13.87
N ALA A 292 17.12 24.95 -14.56
CA ALA A 292 17.57 26.20 -15.13
C ALA A 292 17.91 27.22 -14.03
N ASP A 293 18.85 28.11 -14.32
CA ASP A 293 19.19 29.21 -13.43
C ASP A 293 17.97 30.12 -13.20
N ASP A 294 17.82 30.62 -11.99
CA ASP A 294 16.74 31.53 -11.58
C ASP A 294 15.31 31.04 -11.87
N TRP A 295 15.15 29.71 -11.99
CA TRP A 295 13.85 29.11 -12.28
C TRP A 295 12.98 28.89 -11.01
N ALA A 296 13.61 28.62 -9.87
CA ALA A 296 12.92 28.36 -8.61
C ALA A 296 13.72 28.81 -7.39
N ILE A 297 13.01 29.06 -6.30
CA ILE A 297 13.58 29.15 -4.96
C ILE A 297 13.31 27.85 -4.19
N PHE A 298 13.79 27.76 -2.93
CA PHE A 298 13.66 26.58 -2.10
C PHE A 298 13.05 26.90 -0.72
N PRO A 299 12.38 25.93 -0.07
CA PRO A 299 11.72 26.15 1.24
C PRO A 299 12.74 26.21 2.38
N ASP A 300 12.33 26.73 3.54
CA ASP A 300 13.14 26.85 4.76
C ASP A 300 13.57 25.49 5.36
N LEU A 301 13.00 24.40 4.89
CA LEU A 301 13.39 23.02 5.23
C LEU A 301 14.64 22.53 4.45
N LEU A 302 15.16 23.35 3.53
CA LEU A 302 16.38 23.09 2.77
C LEU A 302 17.44 24.15 3.11
N ILE A 303 18.69 23.73 3.09
CA ILE A 303 19.88 24.60 3.16
C ILE A 303 20.61 24.48 1.85
N ARG A 304 20.89 25.63 1.20
CA ARG A 304 21.70 25.71 0.00
C ARG A 304 23.17 25.83 0.35
N VAL A 305 24.00 25.05 -0.36
CA VAL A 305 25.45 25.08 -0.31
C VAL A 305 25.96 25.40 -1.74
N ARG A 306 26.73 26.45 -1.89
CA ARG A 306 27.50 26.77 -3.10
C ARG A 306 28.98 26.59 -2.80
N VAL A 307 29.63 25.74 -3.56
CA VAL A 307 31.06 25.44 -3.36
C VAL A 307 31.93 26.33 -4.21
N ASN A 308 33.19 26.52 -3.78
CA ASN A 308 34.20 27.24 -4.52
C ASN A 308 34.85 26.37 -5.61
N ASP A 309 35.81 26.93 -6.33
CA ASP A 309 36.44 26.27 -7.49
C ASP A 309 37.45 25.16 -7.09
N ASP A 310 37.73 24.93 -5.82
CA ASP A 310 38.57 23.82 -5.33
C ASP A 310 37.87 22.44 -5.42
N VAL A 311 36.53 22.42 -5.50
CA VAL A 311 35.75 21.18 -5.49
C VAL A 311 34.59 21.24 -6.48
N LEU A 312 34.32 20.09 -7.10
CA LEU A 312 33.15 19.93 -7.98
C LEU A 312 31.86 19.76 -7.15
N PRO A 313 30.75 20.47 -7.48
CA PRO A 313 29.45 20.29 -6.79
C PRO A 313 28.97 18.86 -6.80
N GLU A 314 29.16 18.15 -7.92
CA GLU A 314 28.83 16.73 -8.08
C GLU A 314 29.60 15.86 -7.08
N TYR A 315 30.90 16.10 -6.94
CA TYR A 315 31.76 15.36 -6.01
C TYR A 315 31.31 15.57 -4.55
N VAL A 316 31.08 16.83 -4.16
CA VAL A 316 30.60 17.17 -2.83
C VAL A 316 29.25 16.51 -2.57
N THR A 317 28.35 16.54 -3.55
CA THR A 317 27.03 15.88 -3.45
C THR A 317 27.18 14.38 -3.20
N LEU A 318 28.06 13.69 -3.92
CA LEU A 318 28.34 12.26 -3.73
C LEU A 318 28.86 11.95 -2.32
N ILE A 319 29.80 12.76 -1.82
CA ILE A 319 30.33 12.59 -0.45
C ILE A 319 29.22 12.78 0.59
N LEU A 320 28.37 13.79 0.46
CA LEU A 320 27.27 14.04 1.39
C LEU A 320 26.19 12.95 1.32
N GLN A 321 25.95 12.37 0.15
CA GLN A 321 25.04 11.25 -0.06
C GLN A 321 25.60 9.90 0.42
N SER A 322 26.91 9.80 0.59
CA SER A 322 27.58 8.57 1.02
C SER A 322 27.10 8.13 2.43
N ARG A 323 27.40 6.87 2.78
CA ARG A 323 27.15 6.36 4.13
C ARG A 323 27.78 7.24 5.21
N ARG A 324 29.01 7.75 4.96
CA ARG A 324 29.71 8.67 5.86
C ARG A 324 28.92 9.96 6.09
N GLY A 325 28.51 10.65 5.01
CA GLY A 325 27.73 11.89 5.08
C GLY A 325 26.37 11.68 5.77
N ARG A 326 25.64 10.65 5.35
CA ARG A 326 24.33 10.31 5.92
C ARG A 326 24.42 9.99 7.43
N SER A 327 25.40 9.20 7.84
CA SER A 327 25.62 8.86 9.25
C SER A 327 26.01 10.08 10.07
N TYR A 328 26.83 10.96 9.51
CA TYR A 328 27.25 12.20 10.16
C TYR A 328 26.07 13.11 10.48
N PHE A 329 25.20 13.35 9.51
CA PHE A 329 24.02 14.21 9.69
C PHE A 329 23.02 13.61 10.66
N ARG A 330 22.73 12.29 10.56
CA ARG A 330 21.84 11.60 11.50
C ARG A 330 22.32 11.69 12.95
N ALA A 331 23.62 11.48 13.18
CA ALA A 331 24.20 11.52 14.51
C ALA A 331 24.16 12.94 15.14
N ARG A 332 24.08 13.99 14.35
CA ARG A 332 24.11 15.39 14.79
C ARG A 332 22.75 16.08 14.70
N ALA A 333 21.77 15.44 14.13
CA ALA A 333 20.41 15.99 14.08
C ALA A 333 19.82 16.11 15.50
N LYS A 334 19.31 17.28 15.81
CA LYS A 334 18.72 17.63 17.13
C LYS A 334 17.19 17.60 17.04
N GLY A 335 16.52 16.99 17.99
CA GLY A 335 15.06 16.96 18.12
C GLY A 335 14.65 16.19 19.37
N LEU A 336 13.53 16.58 19.97
CA LEU A 336 12.91 15.82 21.06
C LEU A 336 12.23 14.57 20.50
N ALA A 337 12.08 13.53 21.33
CA ALA A 337 11.31 12.34 20.97
C ALA A 337 9.89 12.76 20.51
N GLY A 338 9.51 12.34 19.29
CA GLY A 338 8.23 12.73 18.67
C GLY A 338 8.26 14.00 17.80
N SER A 339 9.40 14.72 17.69
CA SER A 339 9.56 15.85 16.76
C SER A 339 10.46 15.48 15.57
N MET A 340 10.29 16.18 14.44
CA MET A 340 11.19 16.03 13.30
C MET A 340 12.61 16.51 13.66
N PRO A 341 13.65 15.65 13.54
CA PRO A 341 15.03 16.06 13.79
C PRO A 341 15.49 17.12 12.79
N LYS A 342 16.39 17.99 13.24
CA LYS A 342 16.91 19.11 12.45
C LYS A 342 18.42 19.21 12.54
N ILE A 343 19.05 19.60 11.45
CA ILE A 343 20.45 20.03 11.39
C ILE A 343 20.50 21.55 11.16
N ASP A 344 21.58 22.16 11.57
CA ASP A 344 21.87 23.58 11.38
C ASP A 344 22.99 23.76 10.32
N GLN A 345 23.22 25.01 9.92
CA GLN A 345 24.26 25.36 8.96
C GLN A 345 25.65 24.96 9.48
N SER A 346 25.91 25.18 10.77
CA SER A 346 27.18 24.82 11.39
C SER A 346 27.45 23.30 11.33
N THR A 347 26.41 22.47 11.38
CA THR A 347 26.55 21.03 11.17
C THR A 347 27.07 20.71 9.77
N ILE A 348 26.63 21.44 8.75
CA ILE A 348 27.07 21.26 7.37
C ILE A 348 28.50 21.79 7.20
N GLU A 349 28.79 22.99 7.69
CA GLU A 349 30.12 23.63 7.62
C GLU A 349 31.22 22.79 8.29
N ASN A 350 30.90 22.16 9.42
CA ASN A 350 31.84 21.31 10.16
C ASN A 350 31.98 19.89 9.62
N PHE A 351 31.30 19.54 8.53
CA PHE A 351 31.49 18.25 7.89
C PHE A 351 32.86 18.19 7.21
N THR A 352 33.68 17.20 7.57
CA THR A 352 35.01 16.99 7.00
C THR A 352 34.98 15.98 5.87
N MET A 353 35.63 16.30 4.77
CA MET A 353 35.68 15.47 3.56
C MET A 353 37.05 15.46 2.92
N PRO A 354 37.45 14.38 2.25
CA PRO A 354 38.69 14.36 1.44
C PRO A 354 38.56 15.29 0.23
N VAL A 355 39.64 16.00 -0.10
CA VAL A 355 39.69 16.94 -1.21
C VAL A 355 40.90 16.58 -2.09
N PRO A 356 40.79 15.62 -3.01
CA PRO A 356 41.79 15.31 -3.99
C PRO A 356 41.83 16.38 -5.10
N SER A 357 42.75 16.26 -6.06
CA SER A 357 42.79 17.16 -7.24
C SER A 357 41.46 17.07 -8.03
N LEU A 358 41.13 18.16 -8.74
CA LEU A 358 39.90 18.23 -9.55
C LEU A 358 39.81 17.08 -10.57
N GLU A 359 40.95 16.69 -11.17
CA GLU A 359 40.98 15.53 -12.09
C GLU A 359 40.56 14.20 -11.41
N VAL A 360 40.96 14.02 -10.16
CA VAL A 360 40.56 12.82 -9.39
C VAL A 360 39.09 12.90 -8.99
N GLN A 361 38.61 14.10 -8.59
CA GLN A 361 37.19 14.32 -8.30
C GLN A 361 36.32 14.00 -9.52
N GLU A 362 36.69 14.48 -10.70
CA GLU A 362 36.00 14.24 -11.96
C GLU A 362 35.92 12.74 -12.29
N ARG A 363 37.06 12.02 -12.16
CA ARG A 363 37.08 10.55 -12.36
C ARG A 363 36.10 9.82 -11.43
N VAL A 364 36.09 10.19 -10.15
CA VAL A 364 35.16 9.60 -9.17
C VAL A 364 33.70 9.88 -9.55
N VAL A 365 33.39 11.12 -9.94
CA VAL A 365 32.03 11.51 -10.37
C VAL A 365 31.61 10.73 -11.61
N VAL A 366 32.46 10.61 -12.61
CA VAL A 366 32.15 9.85 -13.84
C VAL A 366 31.93 8.36 -13.51
N GLU A 367 32.86 7.76 -12.75
CA GLU A 367 32.72 6.32 -12.37
C GLU A 367 31.41 6.04 -11.62
N VAL A 368 31.07 6.87 -10.63
CA VAL A 368 29.83 6.70 -9.88
C VAL A 368 28.61 6.93 -10.75
N ARG A 369 28.63 7.95 -11.61
CA ARG A 369 27.53 8.25 -12.54
C ARG A 369 27.29 7.09 -13.50
N ASP A 370 28.33 6.57 -14.15
CA ASP A 370 28.21 5.44 -15.08
C ASP A 370 27.61 4.20 -14.41
N GLU A 371 28.03 3.91 -13.17
CA GLU A 371 27.45 2.78 -12.42
C GLU A 371 26.01 3.03 -12.02
N MET A 372 25.67 4.27 -11.60
CA MET A 372 24.28 4.65 -11.31
C MET A 372 23.38 4.48 -12.52
N GLU A 373 23.86 4.85 -13.72
CA GLU A 373 23.10 4.67 -14.96
C GLU A 373 22.90 3.19 -15.30
N ARG A 374 23.92 2.34 -15.07
CA ARG A 374 23.79 0.87 -15.24
C ARG A 374 22.74 0.31 -14.31
N VAL A 375 22.79 0.67 -13.03
CA VAL A 375 21.81 0.24 -12.04
C VAL A 375 20.40 0.75 -12.39
N ALA A 376 20.26 1.99 -12.86
CA ALA A 376 18.97 2.54 -13.28
C ALA A 376 18.39 1.78 -14.49
N ARG A 377 19.22 1.42 -15.47
CA ARG A 377 18.78 0.58 -16.60
C ARG A 377 18.28 -0.79 -16.12
N VAL A 378 19.04 -1.47 -15.26
CA VAL A 378 18.63 -2.77 -14.69
C VAL A 378 17.32 -2.64 -13.93
N SER A 379 17.19 -1.64 -13.06
CA SER A 379 15.95 -1.39 -12.30
C SER A 379 14.75 -1.16 -13.23
N SER A 380 14.91 -0.39 -14.31
CA SER A 380 13.85 -0.18 -15.30
C SER A 380 13.40 -1.47 -15.99
N GLU A 381 14.35 -2.36 -16.33
CA GLU A 381 14.02 -3.66 -16.91
C GLU A 381 13.32 -4.59 -15.91
N LEU A 382 13.74 -4.58 -14.64
CA LEU A 382 13.06 -5.34 -13.58
C LEU A 382 11.61 -4.86 -13.40
N ASP A 383 11.37 -3.54 -13.39
CA ASP A 383 10.02 -2.96 -13.32
C ASP A 383 9.16 -3.33 -14.53
N ARG A 384 9.75 -3.35 -15.73
CA ARG A 384 9.05 -3.81 -16.96
C ARG A 384 8.68 -5.28 -16.85
N ALA A 385 9.61 -6.13 -16.38
CA ALA A 385 9.36 -7.56 -16.18
C ALA A 385 8.25 -7.78 -15.15
N ARG A 386 8.23 -7.01 -14.07
CA ARG A 386 7.17 -7.07 -13.04
C ARG A 386 5.80 -6.67 -13.60
N ARG A 387 5.71 -5.58 -14.36
CA ARG A 387 4.45 -5.21 -15.05
C ARG A 387 3.99 -6.30 -16.03
N ARG A 388 4.92 -6.91 -16.75
CA ARG A 388 4.60 -8.01 -17.67
C ARG A 388 4.08 -9.24 -16.92
N SER A 389 4.61 -9.57 -15.73
CA SER A 389 4.14 -10.70 -14.93
C SER A 389 2.69 -10.51 -14.45
N VAL A 390 2.29 -9.27 -14.07
CA VAL A 390 0.89 -8.95 -13.76
C VAL A 390 -0.01 -9.15 -14.98
N GLY A 391 0.43 -8.71 -16.15
CA GLY A 391 -0.30 -8.94 -17.40
C GLY A 391 -0.47 -10.43 -17.75
N LEU A 392 0.58 -11.24 -17.57
CA LEU A 392 0.55 -12.68 -17.78
C LEU A 392 -0.41 -13.40 -16.81
N ARG A 393 -0.39 -13.00 -15.52
CA ARG A 393 -1.33 -13.52 -14.52
C ARG A 393 -2.78 -13.27 -14.93
N ASN A 394 -3.10 -12.04 -15.32
CA ASN A 394 -4.44 -11.68 -15.77
C ASN A 394 -4.85 -12.41 -17.05
N ALA A 395 -3.94 -12.56 -18.01
CA ALA A 395 -4.19 -13.29 -19.26
C ALA A 395 -4.45 -14.78 -18.99
N LEU A 396 -3.68 -15.39 -18.09
CA LEU A 396 -3.87 -16.80 -17.71
C LEU A 396 -5.24 -17.02 -17.07
N LEU A 397 -5.62 -16.16 -16.10
CA LEU A 397 -6.93 -16.21 -15.48
C LEU A 397 -8.05 -15.97 -16.50
N CYS A 398 -7.88 -15.02 -17.41
CA CYS A 398 -8.85 -14.79 -18.49
C CYS A 398 -9.04 -16.04 -19.37
N THR A 399 -7.92 -16.68 -19.80
CA THR A 399 -7.94 -17.90 -20.61
C THR A 399 -8.66 -19.05 -19.89
N ALA A 400 -8.45 -19.17 -18.56
CA ALA A 400 -9.10 -20.19 -17.74
C ALA A 400 -10.63 -19.99 -17.69
N PHE A 401 -11.08 -18.78 -17.40
CA PHE A 401 -12.51 -18.47 -17.27
C PHE A 401 -13.19 -18.21 -18.61
N ASP A 402 -12.43 -18.20 -19.71
CA ASP A 402 -12.91 -18.29 -21.08
C ASP A 402 -13.11 -19.73 -21.56
N GLY A 403 -12.75 -20.73 -20.73
CA GLY A 403 -12.83 -22.15 -21.08
C GLY A 403 -11.81 -22.58 -22.14
N LYS A 404 -10.67 -21.86 -22.23
CA LYS A 404 -9.63 -22.11 -23.24
C LYS A 404 -8.33 -22.65 -22.61
N LEU A 405 -8.27 -22.81 -21.28
CA LEU A 405 -7.04 -23.24 -20.60
C LEU A 405 -6.79 -24.73 -20.68
N VAL A 406 -7.86 -25.54 -20.62
CA VAL A 406 -7.79 -26.99 -20.63
C VAL A 406 -8.72 -27.54 -21.68
N HIS A 407 -8.43 -28.76 -22.12
CA HIS A 407 -9.31 -29.48 -23.04
C HIS A 407 -10.59 -29.91 -22.32
N GLN A 408 -11.74 -29.72 -22.98
CA GLN A 408 -13.05 -30.14 -22.47
C GLN A 408 -13.24 -31.65 -22.83
N ASP A 409 -13.54 -32.45 -21.80
CA ASP A 409 -13.84 -33.89 -22.00
C ASP A 409 -15.36 -34.09 -22.14
N PRO A 410 -15.85 -34.56 -23.26
CA PRO A 410 -17.30 -34.81 -23.43
C PRO A 410 -17.88 -35.86 -22.46
N ARG A 411 -17.04 -36.61 -21.77
CA ARG A 411 -17.45 -37.59 -20.76
C ARG A 411 -17.70 -36.99 -19.40
N ASP A 412 -17.29 -35.73 -19.18
CA ASP A 412 -17.55 -35.03 -17.93
C ASP A 412 -19.05 -34.76 -17.78
N GLU A 413 -19.58 -34.93 -16.57
CA GLU A 413 -20.98 -34.60 -16.26
C GLU A 413 -21.23 -33.10 -16.47
N ALA A 414 -22.14 -32.75 -17.39
CA ALA A 414 -22.44 -31.35 -17.70
C ALA A 414 -22.89 -30.59 -16.43
N ALA A 415 -22.44 -29.33 -16.27
CA ALA A 415 -22.72 -28.52 -15.11
C ALA A 415 -24.23 -28.32 -14.84
N GLN A 416 -25.07 -28.27 -15.90
CA GLN A 416 -26.52 -28.16 -15.79
C GLN A 416 -27.13 -29.34 -15.03
N VAL A 417 -26.64 -30.57 -15.27
CA VAL A 417 -27.14 -31.78 -14.58
C VAL A 417 -26.77 -31.74 -13.11
N ALA A 418 -25.52 -31.39 -12.81
CA ALA A 418 -25.05 -31.25 -11.43
C ALA A 418 -25.79 -30.15 -10.67
N LEU A 419 -26.05 -29.00 -11.30
CA LEU A 419 -26.82 -27.88 -10.74
C LEU A 419 -28.27 -28.27 -10.43
N ALA A 420 -28.93 -29.00 -11.33
CA ALA A 420 -30.29 -29.45 -11.12
C ALA A 420 -30.40 -30.36 -9.85
N ARG A 421 -29.41 -31.24 -9.65
CA ARG A 421 -29.31 -32.09 -8.46
C ARG A 421 -29.16 -31.27 -7.16
N VAL A 422 -28.19 -30.32 -7.12
CA VAL A 422 -27.99 -29.46 -5.93
C VAL A 422 -29.22 -28.60 -5.65
N THR A 423 -29.90 -28.13 -6.67
CA THR A 423 -31.13 -27.33 -6.53
C THR A 423 -32.26 -28.18 -5.93
N ALA A 424 -32.44 -29.43 -6.37
CA ALA A 424 -33.40 -30.38 -5.82
C ALA A 424 -33.08 -30.71 -4.36
N ASP A 425 -31.84 -31.00 -4.02
CA ASP A 425 -31.38 -31.31 -2.66
C ASP A 425 -31.64 -30.15 -1.71
N ARG A 426 -31.38 -28.91 -2.15
CA ARG A 426 -31.67 -27.69 -1.36
C ARG A 426 -33.19 -27.47 -1.15
N ALA A 427 -33.98 -27.77 -2.16
CA ALA A 427 -35.43 -27.67 -2.05
C ALA A 427 -36.02 -28.73 -1.08
N ALA A 428 -35.41 -29.90 -0.99
CA ALA A 428 -35.81 -30.98 -0.09
C ALA A 428 -35.38 -30.75 1.37
N GLN A 429 -34.40 -29.88 1.63
CA GLN A 429 -33.99 -29.57 3.01
C GLN A 429 -35.04 -28.73 3.73
N PRO A 430 -35.47 -29.14 4.95
CA PRO A 430 -36.46 -28.39 5.70
C PRO A 430 -35.91 -26.98 6.02
N LYS A 431 -36.65 -25.94 5.62
CA LYS A 431 -36.31 -24.54 5.94
C LYS A 431 -36.27 -24.40 7.47
N THR A 432 -35.09 -24.34 8.05
CA THR A 432 -34.92 -24.00 9.47
C THR A 432 -35.53 -22.62 9.70
N LYS A 433 -36.66 -22.60 10.42
CA LYS A 433 -37.34 -21.36 10.82
C LYS A 433 -36.31 -20.52 11.62
N ARG A 434 -35.99 -19.34 11.13
CA ARG A 434 -35.23 -18.33 11.90
C ARG A 434 -35.93 -18.20 13.26
N PRO A 435 -35.25 -18.34 14.41
CA PRO A 435 -35.85 -18.03 15.69
C PRO A 435 -36.34 -16.58 15.65
N ARG A 436 -37.67 -16.39 15.77
CA ARG A 436 -38.27 -15.08 15.95
C ARG A 436 -37.65 -14.50 17.22
N LYS A 437 -36.93 -13.37 17.13
CA LYS A 437 -36.50 -12.58 18.29
C LYS A 437 -37.76 -12.38 19.14
N ALA A 438 -37.79 -12.95 20.35
CA ALA A 438 -38.81 -12.67 21.32
C ALA A 438 -38.87 -11.15 21.54
N ALA A 439 -40.04 -10.58 21.30
CA ALA A 439 -40.25 -9.17 21.55
C ALA A 439 -40.05 -8.92 23.05
N VAL A 440 -38.99 -8.25 23.43
CA VAL A 440 -38.79 -7.77 24.80
C VAL A 440 -39.94 -6.80 25.08
N LYS A 441 -40.93 -7.24 25.88
CA LYS A 441 -41.96 -6.36 26.40
C LYS A 441 -41.29 -5.23 27.16
N ARG A 442 -41.36 -4.02 26.62
CA ARG A 442 -41.04 -2.80 27.33
C ARG A 442 -42.03 -2.71 28.50
N SER A 443 -41.54 -2.94 29.71
CA SER A 443 -42.31 -2.63 30.93
C SER A 443 -42.55 -1.12 30.95
N ALA A 444 -43.80 -0.73 31.09
CA ALA A 444 -44.23 0.65 31.22
C ALA A 444 -43.57 1.28 32.46
N LYS A 445 -42.82 2.35 32.26
CA LYS A 445 -42.23 3.17 33.32
C LYS A 445 -43.33 4.03 33.92
N ALA A 446 -43.59 3.84 35.21
CA ALA A 446 -44.48 4.68 35.99
C ALA A 446 -44.05 6.15 36.02
N PRO A 447 -44.96 7.14 36.09
CA PRO A 447 -44.60 8.55 36.07
C PRO A 447 -44.02 8.96 37.44
N ALA A 448 -42.90 9.66 37.43
CA ALA A 448 -42.29 10.29 38.59
C ALA A 448 -42.97 11.64 38.90
N PRO A 449 -43.03 12.08 40.18
CA PRO A 449 -43.68 13.32 40.57
C PRO A 449 -42.84 14.57 40.22
N ARG A 450 -43.57 15.66 39.87
CA ARG A 450 -43.02 17.00 39.65
C ARG A 450 -42.45 17.57 40.95
N ALA A 451 -41.24 18.08 40.89
CA ALA A 451 -40.78 19.15 41.82
C ALA A 451 -40.18 20.28 40.99
N ALA A 452 -40.54 21.49 41.40
CA ALA A 452 -40.25 22.74 40.72
C ALA A 452 -38.91 23.35 41.19
N GLU A 453 -38.42 24.27 40.34
CA GLU A 453 -37.49 25.39 40.61
C GLU A 453 -35.99 25.12 40.85
N ALA A 454 -35.11 25.59 39.97
CA ALA A 454 -34.40 26.87 40.04
C ALA A 454 -33.45 27.02 38.85
N ILE A 455 -33.51 28.20 38.23
CA ILE A 455 -32.70 28.61 37.07
C ILE A 455 -31.36 29.12 37.59
N GLY A 456 -30.27 28.59 37.03
CA GLY A 456 -28.93 29.16 37.10
C GLY A 456 -28.28 29.09 35.69
N PRO A 457 -27.48 30.10 35.27
CA PRO A 457 -27.01 30.20 33.86
C PRO A 457 -25.96 29.15 33.50
N ALA A 458 -26.03 28.71 32.26
CA ALA A 458 -25.12 27.73 31.69
C ALA A 458 -23.70 28.29 31.51
N PRO A 459 -22.65 27.50 31.74
CA PRO A 459 -21.28 27.88 31.38
C PRO A 459 -21.03 27.70 29.88
N GLU A 460 -20.22 28.59 29.29
CA GLU A 460 -19.80 28.61 27.91
C GLU A 460 -19.03 27.33 27.50
N PRO A 461 -19.14 26.89 26.25
CA PRO A 461 -18.46 25.69 25.79
C PRO A 461 -16.96 25.95 25.55
N THR A 462 -16.13 25.11 26.15
CA THR A 462 -14.68 25.04 25.90
C THR A 462 -14.43 24.52 24.45
N PRO A 463 -13.52 25.13 23.69
CA PRO A 463 -13.23 24.65 22.34
C PRO A 463 -12.53 23.31 22.37
N ALA A 464 -13.01 22.39 21.52
CA ALA A 464 -12.43 21.08 21.31
C ALA A 464 -11.05 21.17 20.63
N PRO A 465 -10.10 20.27 20.95
CA PRO A 465 -8.80 20.24 20.28
C PRO A 465 -8.94 19.80 18.83
N ALA A 466 -8.24 20.49 17.95
CA ALA A 466 -8.19 20.22 16.52
C ALA A 466 -7.70 18.79 16.24
N LEU A 467 -8.52 18.01 15.55
CA LEU A 467 -8.16 16.72 14.99
C LEU A 467 -7.08 16.91 13.91
N ALA A 468 -5.94 16.29 14.12
CA ALA A 468 -4.90 16.17 13.11
C ALA A 468 -5.44 15.42 11.90
N VAL A 469 -5.44 16.08 10.76
CA VAL A 469 -5.75 15.47 9.45
C VAL A 469 -4.60 14.56 9.09
N GLN A 470 -4.85 13.27 9.09
CA GLN A 470 -3.97 12.25 8.56
C GLN A 470 -4.06 12.31 7.03
N GLN A 471 -3.03 12.85 6.38
CA GLN A 471 -2.89 12.77 4.91
C GLN A 471 -2.55 11.33 4.53
N GLU A 472 -3.46 10.70 3.81
CA GLU A 472 -3.21 9.46 3.09
C GLU A 472 -2.15 9.69 2.01
N PHE A 473 -1.13 8.85 2.01
CA PHE A 473 -0.17 8.75 0.92
C PHE A 473 -0.75 7.80 -0.12
N ASP A 474 -1.15 8.33 -1.25
CA ASP A 474 -1.30 7.56 -2.49
C ASP A 474 0.08 7.24 -3.07
N LEU A 475 0.35 5.97 -3.27
CA LEU A 475 1.49 5.41 -4.01
C LEU A 475 1.11 5.17 -5.46
#